data_43b59c3b7b19345f3d70d559687068f6
#
_entry.id   43b59c3b7b19345f3d70d559687068f6
#
_cell.length_a   1.000
_cell.length_b   1.000
_cell.length_c   1.000
_cell.angle_alpha   90.00
_cell.angle_beta   90.00
_cell.angle_gamma   90.00
#
_symmetry.space_group_name_H-M   'P 1'
#
loop_
_entity.id
_entity.type
_entity.pdbx_description
1 polymer ?
#
loop_
_entity_poly.entity_id
_entity_poly.type
_entity_poly.pdbx_seq_one_letter_code
_entity_poly.pdbx_strand_id
1 'polypeptide(L)'
;MNTIYDILDTFLKAELEDIRRYFGADVPMHVRKKDLVEKLGGYIVTKPSQWLSKMLERDLRLLSRLVDAGPEVPLTLGYPDYPSVLETVRLIGSDTSDPSCRSVWIPKDLYDVVAPHIDEAIKEGESSGAFEVERAALGYLSIYGVLTIEEFFDLMLDYWESSKKQSLDRFTDMIYESPLLKLCSFDHEGMRYIFSPAIYEPESILSGRTEFDSVRDMKRFSPCQAVEAGTGAPYFVFGLDTSEGKDLVRMLSDLGYSGDDLVREEHEIWMHSQMCGDNDAAEAIFAAVTAKQDDILTFEQYNACMDIVAAYANTLPKWLLSGYSANEAKCLKVILQPDEDQLGAMIRKNPLLGLFVPPAAPDDLCPCGSGLSYRFCHGRIMN
;
A
#
# COMPACT_ATOMS: atom_id res chain seq x y z
N MET A 1 -2.69 27.51 -23.02
CA MET A 1 -2.79 26.06 -22.84
C MET A 1 -1.47 25.45 -23.22
N ASN A 2 -0.89 24.64 -22.32
CA ASN A 2 0.37 23.99 -22.63
C ASN A 2 0.05 22.71 -23.43
N THR A 3 0.69 22.54 -24.56
CA THR A 3 0.61 21.27 -25.31
C THR A 3 1.35 20.16 -24.60
N ILE A 4 1.12 18.89 -24.96
CA ILE A 4 1.90 17.75 -24.47
C ILE A 4 3.41 18.00 -24.60
N TYR A 5 3.84 18.61 -25.68
CA TYR A 5 5.25 18.97 -25.92
C TYR A 5 5.77 20.03 -24.95
N ASP A 6 4.97 21.07 -24.66
CA ASP A 6 5.32 22.12 -23.70
C ASP A 6 5.46 21.53 -22.29
N ILE A 7 4.57 20.60 -21.90
CA ILE A 7 4.63 19.88 -20.64
C ILE A 7 5.91 19.05 -20.55
N LEU A 8 6.18 18.23 -21.56
CA LEU A 8 7.38 17.39 -21.58
C LEU A 8 8.67 18.22 -21.55
N ASP A 9 8.70 19.42 -22.15
CA ASP A 9 9.89 20.27 -22.12
C ASP A 9 10.20 20.86 -20.72
N THR A 10 9.24 20.82 -19.80
CA THR A 10 9.48 21.25 -18.39
C THR A 10 10.34 20.26 -17.60
N PHE A 11 10.39 18.99 -17.98
CA PHE A 11 11.10 17.95 -17.27
C PHE A 11 12.60 17.93 -17.54
N LEU A 12 13.38 17.41 -16.58
CA LEU A 12 14.78 17.09 -16.82
C LEU A 12 14.91 15.88 -17.77
N LYS A 13 16.08 15.74 -18.41
CA LYS A 13 16.29 14.61 -19.32
C LYS A 13 16.15 13.25 -18.63
N ALA A 14 16.59 13.12 -17.38
CA ALA A 14 16.44 11.89 -16.62
C ALA A 14 14.96 11.55 -16.38
N GLU A 15 14.16 12.55 -15.99
CA GLU A 15 12.71 12.38 -15.82
C GLU A 15 12.00 11.99 -17.11
N LEU A 16 12.40 12.57 -18.24
CA LEU A 16 11.89 12.17 -19.56
C LEU A 16 12.23 10.71 -19.91
N GLU A 17 13.35 10.20 -19.44
CA GLU A 17 13.70 8.79 -19.62
C GLU A 17 12.82 7.87 -18.78
N ASP A 18 12.44 8.27 -17.57
CA ASP A 18 11.48 7.53 -16.76
C ASP A 18 10.06 7.58 -17.36
N ILE A 19 9.63 8.74 -17.86
CA ILE A 19 8.38 8.89 -18.63
C ILE A 19 8.40 7.98 -19.87
N ARG A 20 9.49 7.96 -20.62
CA ARG A 20 9.67 7.09 -21.77
C ARG A 20 9.49 5.62 -21.44
N ARG A 21 10.07 5.17 -20.32
CA ARG A 21 9.95 3.80 -19.84
C ARG A 21 8.51 3.48 -19.42
N TYR A 22 7.88 4.39 -18.68
CA TYR A 22 6.49 4.24 -18.24
C TYR A 22 5.54 4.03 -19.42
N PHE A 23 5.70 4.83 -20.49
CA PHE A 23 4.90 4.66 -21.70
C PHE A 23 5.37 3.51 -22.61
N GLY A 24 6.47 2.84 -22.28
CA GLY A 24 7.09 1.82 -23.13
C GLY A 24 7.44 2.34 -24.51
N ALA A 25 7.84 3.62 -24.59
CA ALA A 25 8.13 4.27 -25.85
C ALA A 25 9.49 3.82 -26.39
N ASP A 26 9.50 3.29 -27.63
CA ASP A 26 10.72 2.94 -28.35
C ASP A 26 11.39 4.20 -28.91
N VAL A 27 12.07 4.93 -28.02
CA VAL A 27 12.80 6.17 -28.34
C VAL A 27 14.24 6.00 -27.86
N PRO A 28 15.25 6.29 -28.69
CA PRO A 28 16.66 6.15 -28.33
C PRO A 28 17.06 7.00 -27.12
N MET A 29 17.81 6.41 -26.17
CA MET A 29 18.25 7.07 -24.92
C MET A 29 19.31 8.16 -25.14
N HIS A 30 20.13 8.08 -26.19
CA HIS A 30 21.30 8.94 -26.40
C HIS A 30 21.03 10.19 -27.24
N VAL A 31 19.76 10.61 -27.31
CA VAL A 31 19.38 11.83 -28.04
C VAL A 31 19.45 13.08 -27.14
N ARG A 32 19.49 14.26 -27.73
CA ARG A 32 19.39 15.53 -27.01
C ARG A 32 18.01 15.66 -26.35
N LYS A 33 17.89 16.42 -25.24
CA LYS A 33 16.62 16.65 -24.55
C LYS A 33 15.50 17.06 -25.52
N LYS A 34 15.75 18.04 -26.38
CA LYS A 34 14.78 18.53 -27.36
C LYS A 34 14.27 17.43 -28.30
N ASP A 35 15.20 16.60 -28.80
CA ASP A 35 14.85 15.48 -29.69
C ASP A 35 14.07 14.40 -28.94
N LEU A 36 14.36 14.22 -27.64
CA LEU A 36 13.63 13.29 -26.77
C LEU A 36 12.19 13.77 -26.55
N VAL A 37 11.99 15.05 -26.24
CA VAL A 37 10.66 15.67 -26.08
C VAL A 37 9.84 15.50 -27.37
N GLU A 38 10.43 15.81 -28.52
CA GLU A 38 9.74 15.72 -29.83
C GLU A 38 9.33 14.25 -30.11
N LYS A 39 10.23 13.29 -29.92
CA LYS A 39 9.95 11.88 -30.20
C LYS A 39 8.98 11.30 -29.21
N LEU A 40 9.11 11.61 -27.91
CA LEU A 40 8.22 11.11 -26.88
C LEU A 40 6.81 11.69 -27.03
N GLY A 41 6.69 13.00 -27.23
CA GLY A 41 5.41 13.65 -27.52
C GLY A 41 4.76 13.08 -28.77
N GLY A 42 5.56 12.90 -29.85
CA GLY A 42 5.10 12.25 -31.08
C GLY A 42 4.59 10.82 -30.83
N TYR A 43 5.29 10.02 -30.00
CA TYR A 43 4.85 8.68 -29.62
C TYR A 43 3.52 8.72 -28.85
N ILE A 44 3.39 9.58 -27.83
CA ILE A 44 2.17 9.72 -27.02
C ILE A 44 0.98 10.07 -27.93
N VAL A 45 1.14 11.01 -28.85
CA VAL A 45 0.06 11.48 -29.73
C VAL A 45 -0.29 10.46 -30.81
N THR A 46 0.70 9.80 -31.43
CA THR A 46 0.46 8.95 -32.60
C THR A 46 0.23 7.48 -32.32
N LYS A 47 0.52 7.02 -31.11
CA LYS A 47 0.45 5.61 -30.76
C LYS A 47 -0.31 5.36 -29.42
N PRO A 48 -1.50 5.96 -29.22
CA PRO A 48 -2.22 5.85 -27.95
C PRO A 48 -2.51 4.41 -27.56
N SER A 49 -2.99 3.55 -28.46
CA SER A 49 -3.30 2.16 -28.14
C SER A 49 -2.08 1.38 -27.61
N GLN A 50 -0.85 1.73 -28.04
CA GLN A 50 0.35 1.02 -27.60
C GLN A 50 0.76 1.34 -26.17
N TRP A 51 0.56 2.57 -25.71
CA TRP A 51 0.92 2.92 -24.34
C TRP A 51 -0.25 2.75 -23.37
N LEU A 52 -1.49 2.95 -23.81
CA LEU A 52 -2.67 2.66 -22.99
C LEU A 52 -2.70 1.18 -22.58
N SER A 53 -2.39 0.24 -23.48
CA SER A 53 -2.35 -1.19 -23.15
C SER A 53 -1.27 -1.59 -22.13
N LYS A 54 -0.38 -0.67 -21.75
CA LYS A 54 0.68 -0.89 -20.74
C LYS A 54 0.43 -0.15 -19.43
N MET A 55 -0.63 0.65 -19.38
CA MET A 55 -0.97 1.40 -18.17
C MET A 55 -1.61 0.51 -17.12
N LEU A 56 -1.47 0.92 -15.87
CA LEU A 56 -2.14 0.29 -14.76
C LEU A 56 -3.66 0.45 -14.89
N GLU A 57 -4.40 -0.56 -14.45
CA GLU A 57 -5.87 -0.57 -14.48
C GLU A 57 -6.46 0.71 -13.89
N ARG A 58 -5.97 1.13 -12.73
CA ARG A 58 -6.50 2.30 -12.04
C ARG A 58 -6.27 3.61 -12.81
N ASP A 59 -5.12 3.74 -13.50
CA ASP A 59 -4.83 4.91 -14.34
C ASP A 59 -5.73 4.93 -15.59
N LEU A 60 -5.99 3.77 -16.20
CA LEU A 60 -6.95 3.64 -17.31
C LEU A 60 -8.37 3.98 -16.86
N ARG A 61 -8.81 3.51 -15.68
CA ARG A 61 -10.14 3.83 -15.15
C ARG A 61 -10.28 5.30 -14.77
N LEU A 62 -9.22 5.92 -14.25
CA LEU A 62 -9.20 7.37 -14.03
C LEU A 62 -9.31 8.13 -15.34
N LEU A 63 -8.54 7.75 -16.37
CA LEU A 63 -8.65 8.35 -17.70
C LEU A 63 -10.05 8.20 -18.30
N SER A 64 -10.69 7.04 -18.14
CA SER A 64 -12.07 6.83 -18.60
C SER A 64 -13.03 7.81 -17.90
N ARG A 65 -12.96 7.94 -16.58
CA ARG A 65 -13.77 8.93 -15.82
C ARG A 65 -13.52 10.36 -16.30
N LEU A 66 -12.26 10.71 -16.60
CA LEU A 66 -11.91 12.04 -17.11
C LEU A 66 -12.41 12.28 -18.54
N VAL A 67 -12.40 11.24 -19.38
CA VAL A 67 -12.96 11.30 -20.73
C VAL A 67 -14.47 11.48 -20.67
N ASP A 68 -15.17 10.76 -19.79
CA ASP A 68 -16.60 10.90 -19.59
C ASP A 68 -17.00 12.28 -19.07
N ALA A 69 -16.18 12.88 -18.21
CA ALA A 69 -16.39 14.25 -17.72
C ALA A 69 -16.16 15.31 -18.82
N GLY A 70 -15.30 15.00 -19.78
CA GLY A 70 -14.94 15.91 -20.88
C GLY A 70 -13.63 16.67 -20.68
N PRO A 71 -13.09 17.31 -21.73
CA PRO A 71 -11.83 18.00 -21.67
C PRO A 71 -11.90 19.21 -20.72
N GLU A 72 -10.88 19.35 -19.86
CA GLU A 72 -10.72 20.47 -18.92
C GLU A 72 -11.84 20.60 -17.87
N VAL A 73 -12.67 19.58 -17.73
CA VAL A 73 -13.68 19.52 -16.67
C VAL A 73 -13.05 18.91 -15.43
N PRO A 74 -12.98 19.64 -14.29
CA PRO A 74 -12.43 19.10 -13.05
C PRO A 74 -13.29 17.96 -12.51
N LEU A 75 -12.64 16.86 -12.17
CA LEU A 75 -13.20 15.73 -11.44
C LEU A 75 -12.61 15.76 -10.03
N THR A 76 -13.48 15.90 -9.04
CA THR A 76 -13.05 15.84 -7.63
C THR A 76 -12.83 14.40 -7.23
N LEU A 77 -11.65 14.12 -6.69
CA LEU A 77 -11.25 12.83 -6.18
C LEU A 77 -11.19 12.91 -4.65
N GLY A 78 -11.91 12.00 -4.01
CA GLY A 78 -11.88 11.81 -2.56
C GLY A 78 -10.90 10.72 -2.14
N TYR A 79 -10.83 10.44 -0.86
CA TYR A 79 -10.11 9.30 -0.36
C TYR A 79 -10.88 7.99 -0.72
N PRO A 80 -10.23 6.91 -1.15
CA PRO A 80 -8.78 6.67 -1.23
C PRO A 80 -8.16 6.89 -2.62
N ASP A 81 -8.71 7.79 -3.41
CA ASP A 81 -8.14 8.10 -4.72
C ASP A 81 -6.70 8.65 -4.59
N TYR A 82 -5.77 7.89 -5.04
CA TYR A 82 -4.33 8.05 -4.90
C TYR A 82 -3.73 8.80 -6.13
N PRO A 83 -2.65 9.57 -5.98
CA PRO A 83 -2.07 10.25 -7.13
C PRO A 83 -1.70 9.29 -8.26
N SER A 84 -2.20 9.56 -9.44
CA SER A 84 -1.87 8.83 -10.66
C SER A 84 -0.45 9.14 -11.12
N VAL A 85 0.20 8.19 -11.78
CA VAL A 85 1.46 8.47 -12.50
C VAL A 85 1.25 9.56 -13.53
N LEU A 86 0.06 9.66 -14.13
CA LEU A 86 -0.28 10.72 -15.08
C LEU A 86 -0.26 12.12 -14.46
N GLU A 87 -0.60 12.26 -13.17
CA GLU A 87 -0.43 13.51 -12.42
C GLU A 87 1.05 13.81 -12.19
N THR A 88 1.83 12.82 -11.80
CA THR A 88 3.28 12.96 -11.58
C THR A 88 4.01 13.40 -12.84
N VAL A 89 3.64 12.87 -13.99
CA VAL A 89 4.18 13.29 -15.29
C VAL A 89 3.43 14.48 -15.90
N ARG A 90 2.52 15.10 -15.17
CA ARG A 90 1.77 16.31 -15.53
C ARG A 90 0.99 16.22 -16.85
N LEU A 91 0.68 15.03 -17.32
CA LEU A 91 -0.16 14.82 -18.51
C LEU A 91 -1.63 15.06 -18.23
N ILE A 92 -2.07 14.85 -16.99
CA ILE A 92 -3.34 15.36 -16.48
C ILE A 92 -3.06 16.49 -15.50
N GLY A 93 -3.95 17.48 -15.48
CA GLY A 93 -3.87 18.58 -14.51
C GLY A 93 -4.37 18.12 -13.14
N SER A 94 -3.80 18.67 -12.08
CA SER A 94 -4.28 18.47 -10.72
C SER A 94 -4.23 19.75 -9.91
N ASP A 95 -5.20 19.92 -9.00
CA ASP A 95 -5.25 20.96 -7.99
C ASP A 95 -5.43 20.31 -6.62
N THR A 96 -4.46 20.55 -5.75
CA THR A 96 -4.39 20.03 -4.39
C THR A 96 -4.45 21.17 -3.35
N SER A 97 -5.01 22.31 -3.72
CA SER A 97 -5.14 23.47 -2.82
C SER A 97 -6.06 23.21 -1.63
N ASP A 98 -7.04 22.30 -1.78
CA ASP A 98 -7.85 21.77 -0.70
C ASP A 98 -7.22 20.46 -0.17
N PRO A 99 -6.77 20.42 1.09
CA PRO A 99 -6.15 19.22 1.65
C PRO A 99 -7.13 18.04 1.85
N SER A 100 -8.46 18.29 1.83
CA SER A 100 -9.48 17.25 1.99
C SER A 100 -9.83 16.52 0.69
N CYS A 101 -9.56 17.14 -0.45
CA CYS A 101 -9.83 16.58 -1.78
C CYS A 101 -8.85 17.13 -2.80
N ARG A 102 -8.74 16.47 -3.94
CA ARG A 102 -8.03 17.01 -5.08
C ARG A 102 -8.91 16.99 -6.31
N SER A 103 -8.71 17.96 -7.18
CA SER A 103 -9.37 18.01 -8.47
C SER A 103 -8.38 17.69 -9.57
N VAL A 104 -8.79 16.83 -10.50
CA VAL A 104 -7.99 16.44 -11.67
C VAL A 104 -8.77 16.65 -12.93
N TRP A 105 -8.09 16.94 -14.04
CA TRP A 105 -8.72 17.12 -15.34
C TRP A 105 -7.80 16.66 -16.46
N ILE A 106 -8.39 16.24 -17.57
CA ILE A 106 -7.66 15.89 -18.79
C ILE A 106 -7.53 17.12 -19.69
N PRO A 107 -6.31 17.55 -20.08
CA PRO A 107 -6.12 18.61 -21.06
C PRO A 107 -6.71 18.22 -22.42
N LYS A 108 -7.18 19.23 -23.17
CA LYS A 108 -7.83 19.03 -24.46
C LYS A 108 -6.97 18.19 -25.44
N ASP A 109 -5.68 18.48 -25.52
CA ASP A 109 -4.77 17.77 -26.44
C ASP A 109 -4.68 16.27 -26.09
N LEU A 110 -4.61 15.92 -24.80
CA LEU A 110 -4.56 14.53 -24.36
C LEU A 110 -5.95 13.86 -24.49
N TYR A 111 -7.03 14.60 -24.22
CA TYR A 111 -8.40 14.13 -24.43
C TYR A 111 -8.62 13.64 -25.86
N ASP A 112 -8.25 14.46 -26.87
CA ASP A 112 -8.43 14.12 -28.28
C ASP A 112 -7.65 12.86 -28.70
N VAL A 113 -6.53 12.58 -27.99
CA VAL A 113 -5.71 11.39 -28.21
C VAL A 113 -6.28 10.15 -27.53
N VAL A 114 -6.78 10.29 -26.29
CA VAL A 114 -7.17 9.17 -25.42
C VAL A 114 -8.61 8.72 -25.68
N ALA A 115 -9.55 9.66 -25.82
CA ALA A 115 -10.97 9.36 -25.88
C ALA A 115 -11.37 8.32 -26.95
N PRO A 116 -10.75 8.27 -28.15
CA PRO A 116 -11.10 7.25 -29.13
C PRO A 116 -10.64 5.82 -28.79
N HIS A 117 -9.76 5.64 -27.78
CA HIS A 117 -9.05 4.39 -27.54
C HIS A 117 -9.21 3.82 -26.15
N ILE A 118 -9.72 4.61 -25.19
CA ILE A 118 -9.74 4.23 -23.75
C ILE A 118 -10.60 3.01 -23.47
N ASP A 119 -11.79 2.95 -24.06
CA ASP A 119 -12.72 1.82 -23.85
C ASP A 119 -12.17 0.50 -24.40
N GLU A 120 -11.49 0.57 -25.55
CA GLU A 120 -10.84 -0.61 -26.15
C GLU A 120 -9.67 -1.08 -25.28
N ALA A 121 -8.86 -0.16 -24.75
CA ALA A 121 -7.75 -0.50 -23.86
C ALA A 121 -8.22 -1.18 -22.56
N ILE A 122 -9.29 -0.66 -21.94
CA ILE A 122 -9.89 -1.27 -20.75
C ILE A 122 -10.42 -2.67 -21.08
N LYS A 123 -11.16 -2.82 -22.16
CA LYS A 123 -11.69 -4.11 -22.59
C LYS A 123 -10.61 -5.12 -22.92
N GLU A 124 -9.52 -4.69 -23.51
CA GLU A 124 -8.34 -5.54 -23.77
C GLU A 124 -7.69 -5.98 -22.46
N GLY A 125 -7.48 -5.08 -21.50
CA GLY A 125 -6.94 -5.40 -20.17
C GLY A 125 -7.79 -6.42 -19.41
N GLU A 126 -9.12 -6.28 -19.48
CA GLU A 126 -10.07 -7.23 -18.88
C GLU A 126 -10.05 -8.59 -19.60
N SER A 127 -10.11 -8.59 -20.92
CA SER A 127 -10.23 -9.85 -21.70
C SER A 127 -8.93 -10.65 -21.78
N SER A 128 -7.78 -9.99 -21.68
CA SER A 128 -6.46 -10.63 -21.66
C SER A 128 -6.06 -11.18 -20.29
N GLY A 129 -6.79 -10.82 -19.23
CA GLY A 129 -6.42 -11.14 -17.84
C GLY A 129 -5.28 -10.27 -17.28
N ALA A 130 -4.84 -9.22 -18.01
CA ALA A 130 -3.73 -8.36 -17.56
C ALA A 130 -4.05 -7.67 -16.22
N PHE A 131 -5.28 -7.20 -16.04
CA PHE A 131 -5.71 -6.58 -14.79
C PHE A 131 -5.76 -7.57 -13.62
N GLU A 132 -6.10 -8.83 -13.85
CA GLU A 132 -6.05 -9.85 -12.81
C GLU A 132 -4.62 -10.11 -12.35
N VAL A 133 -3.67 -10.20 -13.28
CA VAL A 133 -2.23 -10.32 -12.97
C VAL A 133 -1.73 -9.12 -12.18
N GLU A 134 -2.10 -7.91 -12.58
CA GLU A 134 -1.75 -6.67 -11.87
C GLU A 134 -2.32 -6.65 -10.46
N ARG A 135 -3.62 -6.97 -10.31
CA ARG A 135 -4.26 -7.04 -8.99
C ARG A 135 -3.60 -8.09 -8.09
N ALA A 136 -3.28 -9.27 -8.63
CA ALA A 136 -2.57 -10.29 -7.86
C ALA A 136 -1.21 -9.79 -7.37
N ALA A 137 -0.44 -9.13 -8.23
CA ALA A 137 0.85 -8.57 -7.88
C ALA A 137 0.75 -7.51 -6.76
N LEU A 138 -0.14 -6.53 -6.92
CA LEU A 138 -0.38 -5.50 -5.91
C LEU A 138 -0.95 -6.08 -4.61
N GLY A 139 -1.80 -7.11 -4.72
CA GLY A 139 -2.37 -7.78 -3.56
C GLY A 139 -1.34 -8.54 -2.74
N TYR A 140 -0.44 -9.28 -3.37
CA TYR A 140 0.66 -9.92 -2.64
C TYR A 140 1.56 -8.91 -1.95
N LEU A 141 1.86 -7.77 -2.60
CA LEU A 141 2.61 -6.71 -1.97
C LEU A 141 1.85 -6.07 -0.79
N SER A 142 0.53 -5.93 -0.88
CA SER A 142 -0.30 -5.44 0.23
C SER A 142 -0.35 -6.42 1.41
N ILE A 143 -0.38 -7.73 1.13
CA ILE A 143 -0.43 -8.78 2.15
C ILE A 143 0.89 -8.90 2.91
N TYR A 144 2.01 -8.92 2.18
CA TYR A 144 3.31 -9.23 2.77
C TYR A 144 4.17 -8.00 3.04
N GLY A 145 3.82 -6.87 2.46
CA GLY A 145 4.57 -5.61 2.61
C GLY A 145 5.86 -5.58 1.81
N VAL A 146 6.80 -6.43 2.15
CA VAL A 146 8.13 -6.54 1.51
C VAL A 146 8.40 -8.00 1.18
N LEU A 147 8.89 -8.26 -0.05
CA LEU A 147 9.24 -9.58 -0.56
C LEU A 147 10.61 -9.51 -1.24
N THR A 148 11.36 -10.60 -1.22
CA THR A 148 12.45 -10.76 -2.18
C THR A 148 11.88 -10.90 -3.60
N ILE A 149 12.67 -10.61 -4.62
CA ILE A 149 12.21 -10.79 -6.01
C ILE A 149 11.90 -12.26 -6.30
N GLU A 150 12.66 -13.18 -5.70
CA GLU A 150 12.45 -14.62 -5.81
C GLU A 150 11.10 -15.04 -5.20
N GLU A 151 10.80 -14.59 -3.97
CA GLU A 151 9.51 -14.87 -3.32
C GLU A 151 8.34 -14.31 -4.14
N PHE A 152 8.48 -13.08 -4.64
CA PHE A 152 7.46 -12.46 -5.48
C PHE A 152 7.28 -13.20 -6.81
N PHE A 153 8.38 -13.63 -7.42
CA PHE A 153 8.34 -14.45 -8.62
C PHE A 153 7.56 -15.76 -8.39
N ASP A 154 7.87 -16.47 -7.29
CA ASP A 154 7.22 -17.74 -6.95
C ASP A 154 5.72 -17.58 -6.70
N LEU A 155 5.30 -16.47 -6.06
CA LEU A 155 3.88 -16.15 -5.86
C LEU A 155 3.15 -15.84 -7.16
N MET A 156 3.85 -15.27 -8.13
CA MET A 156 3.27 -14.89 -9.43
C MET A 156 3.26 -16.01 -10.47
N LEU A 157 3.91 -17.15 -10.21
CA LEU A 157 4.00 -18.26 -11.17
C LEU A 157 2.63 -18.79 -11.62
N ASP A 158 1.64 -18.79 -10.74
CA ASP A 158 0.29 -19.31 -11.05
C ASP A 158 -0.47 -18.44 -12.07
N TYR A 159 -0.04 -17.20 -12.26
CA TYR A 159 -0.66 -16.25 -13.20
C TYR A 159 -0.01 -16.25 -14.58
N TRP A 160 1.03 -17.05 -14.80
CA TRP A 160 1.73 -17.05 -16.08
C TRP A 160 1.37 -18.28 -16.87
N GLU A 161 0.96 -18.04 -18.12
CA GLU A 161 0.70 -19.13 -19.05
C GLU A 161 1.87 -20.11 -19.08
N SER A 162 1.57 -21.38 -18.86
CA SER A 162 2.50 -22.50 -18.86
C SER A 162 3.32 -22.66 -20.15
N SER A 163 2.93 -21.95 -21.22
CA SER A 163 3.63 -21.95 -22.52
C SER A 163 4.82 -20.98 -22.60
N LYS A 164 4.88 -19.98 -21.74
CA LYS A 164 6.01 -19.03 -21.67
C LYS A 164 6.75 -19.27 -20.36
N LYS A 165 7.74 -20.17 -20.37
CA LYS A 165 8.67 -20.30 -19.23
C LYS A 165 9.31 -18.93 -18.97
N GLN A 166 8.75 -18.19 -18.04
CA GLN A 166 9.38 -16.99 -17.52
C GLN A 166 10.58 -17.45 -16.69
N SER A 167 11.73 -16.83 -16.93
CA SER A 167 12.87 -16.99 -16.02
C SER A 167 12.85 -15.88 -14.99
N LEU A 168 13.45 -16.11 -13.84
CA LEU A 168 13.64 -15.10 -12.81
C LEU A 168 14.35 -13.85 -13.38
N ASP A 169 15.36 -14.04 -14.24
CA ASP A 169 16.08 -12.93 -14.90
C ASP A 169 15.12 -12.04 -15.69
N ARG A 170 14.28 -12.66 -16.54
CA ARG A 170 13.30 -11.92 -17.34
C ARG A 170 12.28 -11.19 -16.46
N PHE A 171 11.85 -11.81 -15.37
CA PHE A 171 10.95 -11.18 -14.41
C PHE A 171 11.61 -9.97 -13.74
N THR A 172 12.85 -10.12 -13.35
CA THR A 172 13.66 -9.04 -12.80
C THR A 172 13.78 -7.87 -13.78
N ASP A 173 14.06 -8.18 -15.06
CA ASP A 173 14.10 -7.17 -16.13
C ASP A 173 12.75 -6.43 -16.25
N MET A 174 11.63 -7.16 -16.22
CA MET A 174 10.29 -6.54 -16.27
C MET A 174 10.05 -5.59 -15.10
N ILE A 175 10.48 -5.93 -13.88
CA ILE A 175 10.39 -5.05 -12.70
C ILE A 175 11.18 -3.75 -12.93
N TYR A 176 12.40 -3.85 -13.47
CA TYR A 176 13.22 -2.67 -13.74
C TYR A 176 12.73 -1.83 -14.92
N GLU A 177 11.99 -2.43 -15.83
CA GLU A 177 11.35 -1.71 -16.95
C GLU A 177 10.06 -0.99 -16.53
N SER A 178 9.41 -1.45 -15.47
CA SER A 178 8.22 -0.78 -14.90
C SER A 178 8.64 0.38 -14.00
N PRO A 179 8.25 1.63 -14.30
CA PRO A 179 8.56 2.78 -13.45
C PRO A 179 8.04 2.65 -12.04
N LEU A 180 6.82 2.13 -11.86
CA LEU A 180 6.21 1.93 -10.55
C LEU A 180 6.96 0.87 -9.76
N LEU A 181 7.16 -0.32 -10.34
CA LEU A 181 7.81 -1.42 -9.64
C LEU A 181 9.29 -1.12 -9.35
N LYS A 182 9.97 -0.38 -10.23
CA LYS A 182 11.32 0.10 -9.99
C LYS A 182 11.39 1.04 -8.79
N LEU A 183 10.42 1.94 -8.62
CA LEU A 183 10.33 2.82 -7.46
C LEU A 183 10.03 2.05 -6.16
N CYS A 184 9.36 0.91 -6.28
CA CYS A 184 9.03 0.01 -5.18
C CYS A 184 10.07 -1.12 -5.00
N SER A 185 11.30 -0.96 -5.49
CA SER A 185 12.36 -1.96 -5.35
C SER A 185 13.63 -1.35 -4.77
N PHE A 186 14.38 -2.14 -3.98
CA PHE A 186 15.65 -1.71 -3.37
C PHE A 186 16.56 -2.93 -3.14
N ASP A 187 17.86 -2.65 -2.99
CA ASP A 187 18.87 -3.66 -2.66
C ASP A 187 19.24 -3.54 -1.18
N HIS A 188 19.20 -4.66 -0.44
CA HIS A 188 19.58 -4.73 0.96
C HIS A 188 20.36 -6.04 1.23
N GLU A 189 21.52 -5.94 1.85
CA GLU A 189 22.41 -7.08 2.17
C GLU A 189 22.71 -8.03 0.99
N GLY A 190 22.80 -7.47 -0.21
CA GLY A 190 23.09 -8.24 -1.43
C GLY A 190 21.89 -8.98 -2.02
N MET A 191 20.73 -8.87 -1.43
CA MET A 191 19.46 -9.34 -1.96
C MET A 191 18.64 -8.18 -2.49
N ARG A 192 17.77 -8.48 -3.42
CA ARG A 192 16.88 -7.52 -4.06
C ARG A 192 15.46 -7.71 -3.60
N TYR A 193 14.83 -6.63 -3.20
CA TYR A 193 13.50 -6.62 -2.63
C TYR A 193 12.55 -5.76 -3.46
N ILE A 194 11.27 -6.11 -3.38
CA ILE A 194 10.15 -5.32 -3.85
C ILE A 194 9.19 -5.09 -2.68
N PHE A 195 8.56 -3.93 -2.62
CA PHE A 195 7.70 -3.57 -1.50
C PHE A 195 6.37 -2.94 -1.95
N SER A 196 5.39 -2.95 -1.06
CA SER A 196 4.10 -2.30 -1.29
C SER A 196 4.26 -0.80 -1.47
N PRO A 197 3.59 -0.18 -2.45
CA PRO A 197 3.58 1.29 -2.61
C PRO A 197 3.11 2.05 -1.36
N ALA A 198 2.45 1.38 -0.41
CA ALA A 198 2.02 1.96 0.86
C ALA A 198 3.13 2.10 1.90
N ILE A 199 4.32 1.55 1.66
CA ILE A 199 5.43 1.54 2.63
C ILE A 199 6.44 2.62 2.29
N TYR A 200 6.76 3.48 3.27
CA TYR A 200 7.80 4.51 3.13
C TYR A 200 9.21 4.00 3.51
N GLU A 201 9.30 3.13 4.50
CA GLU A 201 10.57 2.63 5.05
C GLU A 201 10.61 1.09 5.02
N PRO A 202 10.83 0.46 3.85
CA PRO A 202 10.79 -1.00 3.71
C PRO A 202 11.89 -1.71 4.52
N GLU A 203 13.04 -1.09 4.77
CA GLU A 203 14.10 -1.66 5.60
C GLU A 203 13.65 -1.86 7.06
N SER A 204 12.75 -1.01 7.57
CA SER A 204 12.21 -1.15 8.92
C SER A 204 11.39 -2.45 9.07
N ILE A 205 10.68 -2.86 8.02
CA ILE A 205 9.95 -4.13 7.99
C ILE A 205 10.92 -5.32 8.03
N LEU A 206 12.01 -5.26 7.25
CA LEU A 206 13.00 -6.33 7.26
C LEU A 206 13.69 -6.45 8.63
N SER A 207 14.10 -5.32 9.21
CA SER A 207 14.69 -5.30 10.55
C SER A 207 13.73 -5.83 11.61
N GLY A 208 12.46 -5.43 11.55
CA GLY A 208 11.43 -5.90 12.47
C GLY A 208 11.17 -7.40 12.34
N ARG A 209 11.22 -7.98 11.14
CA ARG A 209 11.07 -9.42 10.94
C ARG A 209 12.15 -10.23 11.64
N THR A 210 13.38 -9.72 11.75
CA THR A 210 14.47 -10.43 12.45
C THR A 210 14.18 -10.61 13.94
N GLU A 211 13.31 -9.79 14.52
CA GLU A 211 12.85 -9.94 15.91
C GLU A 211 11.88 -11.12 16.07
N PHE A 212 11.31 -11.63 14.96
CA PHE A 212 10.38 -12.75 14.89
C PHE A 212 10.95 -13.94 14.11
N ASP A 213 12.23 -14.24 14.27
CA ASP A 213 12.98 -15.32 13.57
C ASP A 213 12.30 -16.69 13.57
N SER A 214 11.32 -16.86 14.42
CA SER A 214 10.50 -18.05 14.52
C SER A 214 9.43 -18.17 13.43
N VAL A 215 9.12 -17.08 12.72
CA VAL A 215 8.23 -17.10 11.55
C VAL A 215 9.11 -17.20 10.30
N ARG A 216 9.58 -18.42 10.01
CA ARG A 216 10.50 -18.66 8.89
C ARG A 216 9.79 -18.78 7.55
N ASP A 217 8.52 -19.19 7.56
CA ASP A 217 7.76 -19.45 6.36
C ASP A 217 6.68 -18.38 6.18
N MET A 218 6.47 -17.96 4.94
CA MET A 218 5.35 -17.11 4.59
C MET A 218 4.03 -17.88 4.69
N LYS A 219 3.02 -17.27 5.29
CA LYS A 219 1.64 -17.78 5.20
C LYS A 219 1.20 -17.76 3.75
N ARG A 220 0.65 -18.87 3.26
CA ARG A 220 0.15 -18.96 1.89
C ARG A 220 -1.27 -18.38 1.80
N PHE A 221 -1.46 -17.47 0.85
CA PHE A 221 -2.75 -16.93 0.45
C PHE A 221 -3.10 -17.50 -0.92
N SER A 222 -4.40 -17.71 -1.15
CA SER A 222 -4.88 -18.14 -2.45
C SER A 222 -4.76 -17.00 -3.48
N PRO A 223 -4.63 -17.33 -4.77
CA PRO A 223 -4.69 -16.34 -5.84
C PRO A 223 -5.89 -15.40 -5.75
N CYS A 224 -7.08 -15.94 -5.43
CA CYS A 224 -8.29 -15.12 -5.29
C CYS A 224 -8.17 -14.07 -4.18
N GLN A 225 -7.57 -14.42 -3.03
CA GLN A 225 -7.34 -13.46 -1.94
C GLN A 225 -6.35 -12.37 -2.34
N ALA A 226 -5.32 -12.72 -3.12
CA ALA A 226 -4.37 -11.72 -3.63
C ALA A 226 -5.07 -10.76 -4.61
N VAL A 227 -5.85 -11.27 -5.57
CA VAL A 227 -6.61 -10.45 -6.51
C VAL A 227 -7.59 -9.51 -5.78
N GLU A 228 -8.29 -10.01 -4.76
CA GLU A 228 -9.19 -9.21 -3.93
C GLU A 228 -8.44 -8.07 -3.24
N ALA A 229 -7.33 -8.39 -2.55
CA ALA A 229 -6.49 -7.40 -1.91
C ALA A 229 -5.93 -6.36 -2.90
N GLY A 230 -5.57 -6.80 -4.10
CA GLY A 230 -5.04 -5.92 -5.15
C GLY A 230 -6.08 -5.02 -5.79
N THR A 231 -7.37 -5.37 -5.72
CA THR A 231 -8.44 -4.56 -6.30
C THR A 231 -8.54 -3.18 -5.64
N GLY A 232 -8.22 -3.08 -4.35
CA GLY A 232 -8.20 -1.81 -3.61
C GLY A 232 -6.80 -1.28 -3.30
N ALA A 233 -5.75 -1.99 -3.71
CA ALA A 233 -4.38 -1.58 -3.37
C ALA A 233 -4.02 -0.19 -3.94
N PRO A 234 -3.21 0.59 -3.20
CA PRO A 234 -2.58 0.29 -1.91
C PRO A 234 -3.47 0.52 -0.67
N TYR A 235 -4.71 0.93 -0.84
CA TYR A 235 -5.64 1.29 0.23
C TYR A 235 -6.64 0.18 0.58
N PHE A 236 -6.36 -1.04 0.18
CA PHE A 236 -7.18 -2.19 0.59
C PHE A 236 -7.02 -2.44 2.09
N VAL A 237 -8.15 -2.47 2.79
CA VAL A 237 -8.20 -2.73 4.23
C VAL A 237 -8.65 -4.16 4.46
N PHE A 238 -7.80 -4.96 5.07
CA PHE A 238 -8.09 -6.36 5.35
C PHE A 238 -9.08 -6.50 6.51
N GLY A 239 -9.91 -7.55 6.45
CA GLY A 239 -10.69 -8.04 7.57
C GLY A 239 -11.92 -7.21 7.96
N LEU A 240 -12.34 -6.23 7.17
CA LEU A 240 -13.56 -5.45 7.46
C LEU A 240 -14.85 -6.30 7.40
N ASP A 241 -14.82 -7.43 6.71
CA ASP A 241 -15.93 -8.40 6.62
C ASP A 241 -16.01 -9.36 7.82
N THR A 242 -14.95 -9.44 8.64
CA THR A 242 -14.92 -10.24 9.88
C THR A 242 -15.83 -9.67 10.97
N SER A 243 -16.06 -10.41 12.06
CA SER A 243 -16.79 -9.90 13.24
C SER A 243 -16.08 -8.69 13.86
N GLU A 244 -14.76 -8.80 14.01
CA GLU A 244 -13.90 -7.75 14.58
C GLU A 244 -13.84 -6.52 13.69
N GLY A 245 -13.77 -6.70 12.37
CA GLY A 245 -13.83 -5.60 11.41
C GLY A 245 -15.17 -4.86 11.44
N LYS A 246 -16.28 -5.59 11.52
CA LYS A 246 -17.61 -4.98 11.64
C LYS A 246 -17.79 -4.22 12.96
N ASP A 247 -17.17 -4.70 14.03
CA ASP A 247 -17.19 -3.99 15.33
C ASP A 247 -16.34 -2.71 15.24
N LEU A 248 -15.20 -2.74 14.55
CA LEU A 248 -14.41 -1.53 14.27
C LEU A 248 -15.21 -0.49 13.46
N VAL A 249 -15.81 -0.91 12.34
CA VAL A 249 -16.62 -0.01 11.49
C VAL A 249 -17.79 0.61 12.28
N ARG A 250 -18.46 -0.20 13.11
CA ARG A 250 -19.54 0.28 13.98
C ARG A 250 -19.01 1.30 14.99
N MET A 251 -17.92 0.98 15.67
CA MET A 251 -17.29 1.89 16.66
C MET A 251 -16.93 3.23 16.00
N LEU A 252 -16.26 3.22 14.84
CA LEU A 252 -15.91 4.44 14.12
C LEU A 252 -17.16 5.25 13.72
N SER A 253 -18.22 4.55 13.27
CA SER A 253 -19.50 5.20 12.95
C SER A 253 -20.15 5.84 14.17
N ASP A 254 -20.12 5.17 15.33
CA ASP A 254 -20.63 5.68 16.59
C ASP A 254 -19.81 6.90 17.10
N LEU A 255 -18.50 6.96 16.75
CA LEU A 255 -17.64 8.11 16.98
C LEU A 255 -17.86 9.26 15.98
N GLY A 256 -18.76 9.11 15.00
CA GLY A 256 -19.16 10.15 14.06
C GLY A 256 -18.42 10.14 12.72
N TYR A 257 -17.65 9.10 12.43
CA TYR A 257 -17.04 8.92 11.10
C TYR A 257 -18.04 8.43 10.07
N SER A 258 -18.00 8.95 8.85
CA SER A 258 -18.88 8.53 7.75
C SER A 258 -18.28 8.89 6.40
N GLY A 259 -18.73 8.19 5.32
CA GLY A 259 -18.26 8.44 3.96
C GLY A 259 -16.74 8.31 3.85
N ASP A 260 -16.08 9.23 3.14
CA ASP A 260 -14.63 9.20 2.88
C ASP A 260 -13.80 9.28 4.18
N ASP A 261 -14.29 9.97 5.21
CA ASP A 261 -13.62 10.02 6.50
C ASP A 261 -13.58 8.66 7.19
N LEU A 262 -14.66 7.88 7.11
CA LEU A 262 -14.70 6.53 7.66
C LEU A 262 -13.69 5.62 6.94
N VAL A 263 -13.69 5.64 5.61
CA VAL A 263 -12.75 4.84 4.80
C VAL A 263 -11.29 5.23 5.10
N ARG A 264 -11.03 6.52 5.32
CA ARG A 264 -9.70 7.00 5.69
C ARG A 264 -9.27 6.44 7.04
N GLU A 265 -10.12 6.53 8.05
CA GLU A 265 -9.78 6.05 9.40
C GLU A 265 -9.62 4.52 9.46
N GLU A 266 -10.44 3.76 8.73
CA GLU A 266 -10.27 2.32 8.57
C GLU A 266 -8.89 1.99 8.01
N HIS A 267 -8.47 2.72 6.97
CA HIS A 267 -7.16 2.53 6.35
C HIS A 267 -6.01 2.96 7.28
N GLU A 268 -6.12 4.11 7.95
CA GLU A 268 -5.10 4.59 8.90
C GLU A 268 -4.92 3.58 10.05
N ILE A 269 -6.00 3.09 10.64
CA ILE A 269 -5.92 2.06 11.68
C ILE A 269 -5.27 0.77 11.15
N TRP A 270 -5.63 0.35 9.93
CA TRP A 270 -5.00 -0.80 9.29
C TRP A 270 -3.49 -0.58 9.08
N MET A 271 -3.09 0.56 8.50
CA MET A 271 -1.69 0.91 8.25
C MET A 271 -0.88 0.96 9.54
N HIS A 272 -1.36 1.67 10.56
CA HIS A 272 -0.68 1.75 11.85
C HIS A 272 -0.60 0.39 12.54
N SER A 273 -1.60 -0.48 12.32
CA SER A 273 -1.55 -1.85 12.83
C SER A 273 -0.46 -2.70 12.15
N GLN A 274 0.00 -2.36 10.94
CA GLN A 274 1.11 -3.05 10.28
C GLN A 274 2.48 -2.65 10.82
N MET A 275 2.63 -1.39 11.22
CA MET A 275 3.86 -0.79 11.76
C MET A 275 4.04 -1.10 13.25
N CYS A 276 3.68 -2.30 13.70
CA CYS A 276 3.79 -2.72 15.10
C CYS A 276 5.16 -2.34 15.69
N GLY A 277 5.17 -1.42 16.65
CA GLY A 277 6.37 -1.07 17.36
C GLY A 277 6.68 0.40 17.49
N ASP A 278 5.92 1.22 16.82
CA ASP A 278 6.13 2.65 16.86
C ASP A 278 5.19 3.30 17.90
N ASN A 279 5.74 4.21 18.71
CA ASN A 279 4.92 5.06 19.58
C ASN A 279 3.95 5.90 18.73
N ASP A 280 4.35 6.27 17.51
CA ASP A 280 3.57 7.04 16.57
C ASP A 280 2.29 6.29 16.15
N ALA A 281 2.34 4.95 16.05
CA ALA A 281 1.16 4.13 15.74
C ALA A 281 0.09 4.20 16.84
N ALA A 282 0.52 4.17 18.12
CA ALA A 282 -0.41 4.32 19.24
C ALA A 282 -1.01 5.72 19.31
N GLU A 283 -0.21 6.75 19.04
CA GLU A 283 -0.68 8.14 18.98
C GLU A 283 -1.66 8.37 17.84
N ALA A 284 -1.43 7.78 16.67
CA ALA A 284 -2.33 7.88 15.53
C ALA A 284 -3.68 7.18 15.80
N ILE A 285 -3.66 5.98 16.37
CA ILE A 285 -4.89 5.28 16.79
C ILE A 285 -5.62 6.08 17.87
N PHE A 286 -4.89 6.67 18.83
CA PHE A 286 -5.47 7.56 19.85
C PHE A 286 -6.11 8.77 19.20
N ALA A 287 -5.45 9.40 18.24
CA ALA A 287 -5.97 10.54 17.52
C ALA A 287 -7.25 10.18 16.74
N ALA A 288 -7.28 9.03 16.04
CA ALA A 288 -8.44 8.53 15.33
C ALA A 288 -9.65 8.35 16.27
N VAL A 289 -9.44 7.74 17.44
CA VAL A 289 -10.52 7.51 18.43
C VAL A 289 -11.05 8.81 19.05
N THR A 290 -10.22 9.85 19.13
CA THR A 290 -10.57 11.09 19.88
C THR A 290 -10.88 12.29 18.98
N ALA A 291 -10.48 12.29 17.71
CA ALA A 291 -10.49 13.47 16.85
C ALA A 291 -11.89 14.11 16.61
N LYS A 292 -12.95 13.30 16.62
CA LYS A 292 -14.32 13.77 16.38
C LYS A 292 -15.17 13.88 17.65
N GLN A 293 -14.56 13.72 18.82
CA GLN A 293 -15.27 13.83 20.09
C GLN A 293 -15.20 15.24 20.64
N ASP A 294 -16.36 15.91 20.77
CA ASP A 294 -16.49 17.24 21.44
C ASP A 294 -16.26 17.11 22.94
N ASP A 295 -16.62 15.98 23.53
CA ASP A 295 -16.43 15.65 24.93
C ASP A 295 -15.24 14.68 25.12
N ILE A 296 -14.52 14.85 26.20
CA ILE A 296 -13.44 13.95 26.59
C ILE A 296 -14.04 12.58 26.90
N LEU A 297 -13.62 11.55 26.15
CA LEU A 297 -13.98 10.16 26.43
C LEU A 297 -13.58 9.79 27.86
N THR A 298 -14.47 9.11 28.57
CA THR A 298 -14.08 8.49 29.84
C THR A 298 -13.03 7.41 29.60
N PHE A 299 -12.25 7.11 30.62
CA PHE A 299 -11.24 6.04 30.53
C PHE A 299 -11.86 4.69 30.14
N GLU A 300 -13.07 4.40 30.61
CA GLU A 300 -13.79 3.17 30.24
C GLU A 300 -14.20 3.15 28.76
N GLN A 301 -14.70 4.27 28.24
CA GLN A 301 -15.05 4.41 26.81
C GLN A 301 -13.82 4.28 25.93
N TYR A 302 -12.73 4.94 26.28
CA TYR A 302 -11.47 4.84 25.57
C TYR A 302 -10.95 3.41 25.55
N ASN A 303 -10.92 2.72 26.70
CA ASN A 303 -10.47 1.33 26.75
C ASN A 303 -11.35 0.40 25.90
N ALA A 304 -12.67 0.60 25.90
CA ALA A 304 -13.57 -0.20 25.07
C ALA A 304 -13.26 -0.01 23.57
N CYS A 305 -12.94 1.20 23.12
CA CYS A 305 -12.51 1.47 21.75
C CYS A 305 -11.17 0.76 21.46
N MET A 306 -10.21 0.85 22.36
CA MET A 306 -8.90 0.23 22.19
C MET A 306 -8.97 -1.30 22.17
N ASP A 307 -9.88 -1.91 22.96
CA ASP A 307 -10.13 -3.36 22.92
C ASP A 307 -10.65 -3.80 21.54
N ILE A 308 -11.56 -3.01 20.93
CA ILE A 308 -12.07 -3.28 19.57
C ILE A 308 -10.95 -3.17 18.55
N VAL A 309 -10.15 -2.10 18.60
CA VAL A 309 -9.01 -1.91 17.69
C VAL A 309 -8.00 -3.05 17.85
N ALA A 310 -7.67 -3.43 19.08
CA ALA A 310 -6.74 -4.52 19.35
C ALA A 310 -7.27 -5.87 18.85
N ALA A 311 -8.56 -6.15 19.08
CA ALA A 311 -9.20 -7.37 18.58
C ALA A 311 -9.10 -7.45 17.06
N TYR A 312 -9.48 -6.39 16.36
CA TYR A 312 -9.35 -6.29 14.91
C TYR A 312 -7.89 -6.45 14.45
N ALA A 313 -6.97 -5.66 14.98
CA ALA A 313 -5.56 -5.67 14.60
C ALA A 313 -4.91 -7.06 14.76
N ASN A 314 -5.36 -7.86 15.74
CA ASN A 314 -4.84 -9.22 16.00
C ASN A 314 -5.32 -10.26 14.98
N THR A 315 -6.34 -9.97 14.17
CA THR A 315 -6.84 -10.86 13.12
C THR A 315 -6.21 -10.61 11.76
N LEU A 316 -5.56 -9.46 11.58
CA LEU A 316 -5.01 -9.03 10.29
C LEU A 316 -3.71 -9.72 9.91
N PRO A 317 -3.48 -9.98 8.62
CA PRO A 317 -2.14 -10.29 8.12
C PRO A 317 -1.17 -9.17 8.51
N LYS A 318 -0.01 -9.54 9.03
CA LYS A 318 1.05 -8.60 9.44
C LYS A 318 2.27 -8.70 8.55
N TRP A 319 2.80 -7.56 8.13
CA TRP A 319 4.02 -7.49 7.35
C TRP A 319 5.23 -8.06 8.10
N LEU A 320 5.30 -7.78 9.40
CA LEU A 320 6.35 -8.32 10.28
C LEU A 320 6.25 -9.83 10.51
N LEU A 321 5.06 -10.40 10.35
CA LEU A 321 4.79 -11.82 10.55
C LEU A 321 4.63 -12.58 9.22
N SER A 322 5.15 -12.05 8.12
CA SER A 322 5.12 -12.69 6.81
C SER A 322 3.72 -13.18 6.40
N GLY A 323 2.70 -12.33 6.66
CA GLY A 323 1.29 -12.59 6.34
C GLY A 323 0.50 -13.34 7.41
N TYR A 324 1.12 -13.83 8.49
CA TYR A 324 0.37 -14.36 9.63
C TYR A 324 -0.25 -13.23 10.44
N SER A 325 -1.41 -13.50 11.03
CA SER A 325 -1.98 -12.62 12.05
C SER A 325 -1.33 -12.89 13.41
N ALA A 326 -1.45 -11.92 14.33
CA ALA A 326 -0.94 -12.10 15.69
C ALA A 326 -1.63 -13.28 16.41
N ASN A 327 -2.92 -13.52 16.16
CA ASN A 327 -3.65 -14.65 16.72
C ASN A 327 -3.13 -16.00 16.18
N GLU A 328 -2.85 -16.09 14.88
CA GLU A 328 -2.25 -17.29 14.28
C GLU A 328 -0.84 -17.52 14.80
N ALA A 329 -0.05 -16.46 14.89
CA ALA A 329 1.30 -16.51 15.41
C ALA A 329 1.39 -17.05 16.84
N LYS A 330 0.46 -16.69 17.71
CA LYS A 330 0.33 -17.28 19.04
C LYS A 330 0.14 -18.80 19.00
N CYS A 331 -0.59 -19.32 18.01
CA CYS A 331 -0.83 -20.75 17.84
C CYS A 331 0.40 -21.50 17.31
N LEU A 332 1.29 -20.84 16.57
CA LEU A 332 2.51 -21.44 16.02
C LEU A 332 3.55 -21.78 17.12
N LYS A 333 3.28 -21.47 18.38
CA LYS A 333 4.14 -21.69 19.59
C LYS A 333 5.57 -21.16 19.50
N VAL A 334 5.92 -20.56 18.41
CA VAL A 334 7.29 -20.25 18.00
C VAL A 334 7.61 -18.77 18.25
N ILE A 335 6.59 -17.91 18.18
CA ILE A 335 6.77 -16.45 18.32
C ILE A 335 6.79 -16.00 19.78
N LEU A 336 6.27 -16.80 20.71
CA LEU A 336 5.97 -16.38 22.08
C LEU A 336 6.76 -17.11 23.15
N GLN A 337 7.91 -17.67 22.86
CA GLN A 337 8.90 -18.05 23.86
C GLN A 337 10.28 -17.44 23.54
N PRO A 338 10.38 -16.11 23.35
CA PRO A 338 11.65 -15.47 23.62
C PRO A 338 11.97 -15.78 25.09
N ASP A 339 13.24 -16.00 25.42
CA ASP A 339 13.63 -16.03 26.83
C ASP A 339 13.20 -14.69 27.48
N GLU A 340 13.07 -14.66 28.80
CA GLU A 340 12.56 -13.48 29.52
C GLU A 340 13.36 -12.21 29.22
N ASP A 341 14.65 -12.35 28.88
CA ASP A 341 15.53 -11.24 28.54
C ASP A 341 15.26 -10.70 27.12
N GLN A 342 15.01 -11.59 26.15
CA GLN A 342 14.64 -11.22 24.77
C GLN A 342 13.26 -10.57 24.73
N LEU A 343 12.28 -11.12 25.44
CA LEU A 343 10.95 -10.54 25.54
C LEU A 343 11.01 -9.14 26.18
N GLY A 344 11.76 -8.99 27.24
CA GLY A 344 11.96 -7.69 27.89
C GLY A 344 12.65 -6.65 26.99
N ALA A 345 13.59 -7.09 26.14
CA ALA A 345 14.26 -6.21 25.18
C ALA A 345 13.30 -5.80 24.06
N MET A 346 12.46 -6.72 23.58
CA MET A 346 11.45 -6.45 22.56
C MET A 346 10.40 -5.47 23.07
N ILE A 347 9.86 -5.66 24.28
CA ILE A 347 8.88 -4.74 24.88
C ILE A 347 9.49 -3.37 25.18
N ARG A 348 10.79 -3.27 25.51
CA ARG A 348 11.46 -1.98 25.69
C ARG A 348 11.62 -1.21 24.39
N LYS A 349 11.87 -1.92 23.28
CA LYS A 349 11.93 -1.30 21.93
C LYS A 349 10.53 -0.97 21.41
N ASN A 350 9.53 -1.75 21.80
CA ASN A 350 8.18 -1.69 21.34
C ASN A 350 7.19 -1.83 22.50
N PRO A 351 6.85 -0.72 23.18
CA PRO A 351 5.93 -0.74 24.31
C PRO A 351 4.56 -1.35 24.01
N LEU A 352 4.09 -1.27 22.75
CA LEU A 352 2.81 -1.90 22.35
C LEU A 352 2.86 -3.42 22.40
N LEU A 353 4.03 -4.05 22.21
CA LEU A 353 4.13 -5.51 22.44
C LEU A 353 3.78 -5.91 23.87
N GLY A 354 3.98 -5.02 24.85
CA GLY A 354 3.56 -5.24 26.23
C GLY A 354 2.04 -5.38 26.40
N LEU A 355 1.24 -4.84 25.47
CA LEU A 355 -0.23 -4.98 25.46
C LEU A 355 -0.66 -6.35 24.91
N PHE A 356 0.15 -7.00 24.08
CA PHE A 356 -0.14 -8.29 23.44
C PHE A 356 0.49 -9.49 24.13
N VAL A 357 1.36 -9.27 25.11
CA VAL A 357 1.88 -10.33 25.96
C VAL A 357 0.77 -10.74 26.93
N PRO A 358 0.45 -12.07 27.04
CA PRO A 358 -0.54 -12.50 28.02
C PRO A 358 -0.14 -11.99 29.40
N PRO A 359 -1.07 -11.36 30.13
CA PRO A 359 -0.72 -10.77 31.40
C PRO A 359 -0.13 -11.84 32.34
N ALA A 360 1.07 -11.56 32.81
CA ALA A 360 1.50 -12.09 34.07
C ALA A 360 0.42 -11.75 35.13
N ALA A 361 0.31 -12.51 36.20
CA ALA A 361 -0.57 -12.10 37.26
C ALA A 361 -0.26 -10.65 37.65
N PRO A 362 -1.25 -9.79 37.98
CA PRO A 362 -1.03 -8.35 38.15
C PRO A 362 0.12 -8.01 39.15
N ASP A 363 0.45 -8.93 40.02
CA ASP A 363 1.52 -8.80 41.01
C ASP A 363 2.87 -9.36 40.57
N ASP A 364 2.94 -10.09 39.47
CA ASP A 364 4.20 -10.59 38.92
C ASP A 364 5.06 -9.48 38.36
N LEU A 365 6.37 -9.70 38.27
CA LEU A 365 7.30 -8.75 37.68
C LEU A 365 6.93 -8.50 36.21
N CYS A 366 6.95 -7.25 35.79
CA CYS A 366 6.65 -6.90 34.42
C CYS A 366 7.66 -7.54 33.46
N PRO A 367 7.22 -8.19 32.37
CA PRO A 367 8.11 -8.82 31.37
C PRO A 367 9.11 -7.87 30.73
N CYS A 368 8.89 -6.54 30.80
CA CYS A 368 9.82 -5.54 30.27
C CYS A 368 11.14 -5.44 31.04
N GLY A 369 11.32 -6.16 32.14
CA GLY A 369 12.54 -6.10 32.95
C GLY A 369 12.71 -4.81 33.75
N SER A 370 11.65 -4.02 33.95
CA SER A 370 11.69 -2.77 34.75
C SER A 370 11.87 -3.02 36.26
N GLY A 371 11.71 -4.25 36.73
CA GLY A 371 11.70 -4.59 38.15
C GLY A 371 10.41 -4.20 38.88
N LEU A 372 9.46 -3.60 38.21
CA LEU A 372 8.14 -3.27 38.75
C LEU A 372 7.17 -4.43 38.51
N SER A 373 6.15 -4.60 39.39
CA SER A 373 5.07 -5.54 39.09
C SER A 373 4.26 -5.01 37.88
N TYR A 374 3.64 -5.93 37.14
CA TYR A 374 2.92 -5.62 35.89
C TYR A 374 1.90 -4.50 36.07
N ARG A 375 1.09 -4.54 37.16
CA ARG A 375 0.09 -3.50 37.47
C ARG A 375 0.66 -2.08 37.68
N PHE A 376 1.93 -1.97 38.05
CA PHE A 376 2.61 -0.67 38.26
C PHE A 376 3.50 -0.28 37.08
N CYS A 377 3.54 -1.09 36.02
CA CYS A 377 4.29 -0.86 34.80
C CYS A 377 3.34 -0.85 33.60
N HIS A 378 3.38 -1.84 32.74
CA HIS A 378 2.53 -1.94 31.54
C HIS A 378 1.05 -2.18 31.85
N GLY A 379 0.74 -2.84 32.96
CA GLY A 379 -0.64 -2.97 33.46
C GLY A 379 -1.25 -1.66 34.01
N ARG A 380 -0.48 -0.57 34.12
CA ARG A 380 -1.03 0.76 34.46
C ARG A 380 -1.91 1.33 33.35
N ILE A 381 -1.69 0.90 32.12
CA ILE A 381 -2.47 1.33 30.95
C ILE A 381 -3.78 0.53 30.88
N MET A 382 -3.91 -0.54 31.66
CA MET A 382 -5.07 -1.46 31.68
C MET A 382 -5.90 -1.35 32.96
N ASN A 383 -5.59 -0.41 33.88
CA ASN A 383 -6.34 -0.10 35.10
C ASN A 383 -6.61 1.42 35.09
#